data_29cee5a3090a0db07010074dfe957083
#
_entry.id   29cee5a3090a0db07010074dfe957083
#
_cell.length_a   1.000
_cell.length_b   1.000
_cell.length_c   1.000
_cell.angle_alpha   90.00
_cell.angle_beta   90.00
_cell.angle_gamma   90.00
#
_symmetry.space_group_name_H-M   'P 1'
#
loop_
_entity.id
_entity.type
_entity.pdbx_description
1 polymer ?
#
loop_
_entity_poly.entity_id
_entity_poly.type
_entity_poly.pdbx_seq_one_letter_code
_entity_poly.pdbx_strand_id
1 'polypeptide(L)'
;SSGAVCSPTRAGLMTGRYQQRAGIPAVIVADPTRPTHPHGIQDDEITFAELLSGAGYKTAIFGKWHLGYYRKYNPVRHGFGQFRGYISGNVDFFSHVDQAGRLDWWRDDQIDDEPGYTTHLITKHSLAFIDASRDGPFCLYVPYEPPHYPYQGPHDKPVRTVGKERGKSETRQSKDDVQRAYKEMVEEMDKGVGQIIAALKTYEIERQTLVMFFSDNGGTRQGSNGPLRGQKGQVWEGGHRVPCIARWPGKIKAGRVSDDLAITLDVMSTILAAADVTPPVDRKLDGVNLLPLLTEGEALGPRRLFWKHGNSVAMRHGTWKVVAGAPGQKQPG
;
A
#
# COMPACT_ATOMS: atom_id res chain seq x y z
N SER A 1 -4.38 6.20 -6.80
CA SER A 1 -4.74 5.81 -5.42
C SER A 1 -5.98 6.56 -4.93
N SER A 2 -6.66 6.02 -3.92
CA SER A 2 -7.88 6.62 -3.32
C SER A 2 -7.57 7.75 -2.33
N GLY A 3 -6.36 7.82 -1.83
CA GLY A 3 -5.89 8.88 -0.93
C GLY A 3 -4.59 9.51 -1.42
N ALA A 4 -4.30 10.71 -0.95
CA ALA A 4 -3.02 11.38 -1.19
C ALA A 4 -1.94 11.00 -0.17
N VAL A 5 -2.26 10.10 0.78
CA VAL A 5 -1.38 9.63 1.88
C VAL A 5 -1.71 8.18 2.28
N CYS A 6 -0.80 7.55 3.02
CA CYS A 6 -0.75 6.11 3.29
C CYS A 6 -2.03 5.50 3.92
N SER A 7 -2.34 5.81 5.20
CA SER A 7 -3.44 5.14 5.93
C SER A 7 -4.79 5.24 5.21
N PRO A 8 -5.23 6.42 4.69
CA PRO A 8 -6.45 6.51 3.92
C PRO A 8 -6.49 5.60 2.69
N THR A 9 -5.40 5.59 1.89
CA THR A 9 -5.33 4.72 0.71
C THR A 9 -5.40 3.25 1.10
N ARG A 10 -4.67 2.85 2.14
CA ARG A 10 -4.64 1.46 2.62
C ARG A 10 -5.98 1.00 3.15
N ALA A 11 -6.71 1.86 3.89
CA ALA A 11 -8.07 1.57 4.31
C ALA A 11 -9.00 1.33 3.11
N GLY A 12 -8.94 2.21 2.12
CA GLY A 12 -9.74 2.05 0.90
C GLY A 12 -9.35 0.80 0.10
N LEU A 13 -8.07 0.47 0.03
CA LEU A 13 -7.56 -0.74 -0.62
C LEU A 13 -8.10 -2.02 0.06
N MET A 14 -8.06 -2.08 1.40
CA MET A 14 -8.52 -3.24 2.16
C MET A 14 -10.01 -3.48 2.03
N THR A 15 -10.83 -2.40 2.00
CA THR A 15 -12.27 -2.48 2.14
C THR A 15 -13.06 -2.23 0.84
N GLY A 16 -12.40 -1.78 -0.24
CA GLY A 16 -13.05 -1.37 -1.48
C GLY A 16 -13.96 -0.14 -1.33
N ARG A 17 -13.88 0.58 -0.19
CA ARG A 17 -14.72 1.71 0.18
C ARG A 17 -13.87 2.96 0.38
N TYR A 18 -14.44 4.14 0.09
CA TYR A 18 -13.72 5.39 0.40
C TYR A 18 -13.31 5.42 1.87
N GLN A 19 -12.09 5.85 2.13
CA GLN A 19 -11.49 5.91 3.47
C GLN A 19 -12.31 6.69 4.50
N GLN A 20 -13.17 7.63 4.08
CA GLN A 20 -14.11 8.32 4.95
C GLN A 20 -15.23 7.41 5.44
N ARG A 21 -15.63 6.42 4.65
CA ARG A 21 -16.59 5.37 5.03
C ARG A 21 -15.94 4.32 5.90
N ALA A 22 -14.69 3.97 5.58
CA ALA A 22 -13.89 3.01 6.34
C ALA A 22 -13.31 3.60 7.65
N GLY A 23 -13.70 4.81 8.06
CA GLY A 23 -13.31 5.41 9.34
C GLY A 23 -11.87 5.94 9.42
N ILE A 24 -11.09 5.92 8.33
CA ILE A 24 -9.68 6.35 8.32
C ILE A 24 -9.45 7.50 7.32
N PRO A 25 -9.99 8.70 7.56
CA PRO A 25 -9.87 9.84 6.62
C PRO A 25 -8.49 10.54 6.67
N ALA A 26 -7.64 10.22 7.65
CA ALA A 26 -6.35 10.86 7.90
C ALA A 26 -5.26 9.83 8.21
N VAL A 27 -3.99 10.28 8.18
CA VAL A 27 -2.85 9.43 8.58
C VAL A 27 -2.93 9.11 10.07
N ILE A 28 -2.78 7.84 10.40
CA ILE A 28 -2.61 7.37 11.77
C ILE A 28 -1.14 7.53 12.14
N VAL A 29 -0.83 8.28 13.18
CA VAL A 29 0.55 8.61 13.56
C VAL A 29 1.05 7.82 14.76
N ALA A 30 2.37 7.57 14.83
CA ALA A 30 3.00 6.80 15.89
C ALA A 30 2.96 7.51 17.26
N ASP A 31 2.88 8.83 17.28
CA ASP A 31 2.85 9.64 18.49
C ASP A 31 1.52 9.46 19.25
N PRO A 32 1.53 8.87 20.48
CA PRO A 32 0.31 8.59 21.23
C PRO A 32 -0.41 9.86 21.74
N THR A 33 0.20 11.01 21.68
CA THR A 33 -0.41 12.29 22.07
C THR A 33 -1.29 12.88 20.95
N ARG A 34 -1.19 12.35 19.75
CA ARG A 34 -1.92 12.86 18.59
C ARG A 34 -3.32 12.25 18.47
N PRO A 35 -4.33 13.05 18.11
CA PRO A 35 -5.72 12.58 18.03
C PRO A 35 -5.97 11.38 17.10
N THR A 36 -5.13 11.18 16.09
CA THR A 36 -5.29 10.07 15.14
C THR A 36 -4.66 8.77 15.61
N HIS A 37 -3.80 8.79 16.65
CA HIS A 37 -3.11 7.59 17.14
C HIS A 37 -4.06 6.45 17.58
N PRO A 38 -5.16 6.69 18.33
CA PRO A 38 -6.05 5.63 18.77
C PRO A 38 -6.95 5.05 17.67
N HIS A 39 -6.91 5.65 16.47
CA HIS A 39 -7.72 5.20 15.36
C HIS A 39 -7.09 3.98 14.68
N GLY A 40 -7.93 3.22 13.98
CA GLY A 40 -7.54 2.07 13.16
C GLY A 40 -8.74 1.55 12.38
N ILE A 41 -8.48 0.51 11.57
CA ILE A 41 -9.53 -0.19 10.85
C ILE A 41 -10.52 -0.79 11.86
N GLN A 42 -11.80 -0.53 11.67
CA GLN A 42 -12.82 -0.96 12.62
C GLN A 42 -13.19 -2.42 12.40
N ASP A 43 -13.60 -3.10 13.48
CA ASP A 43 -13.95 -4.53 13.47
C ASP A 43 -15.20 -4.84 12.61
N ASP A 44 -16.02 -3.82 12.31
CA ASP A 44 -17.18 -3.94 11.42
C ASP A 44 -16.83 -3.71 9.93
N GLU A 45 -15.61 -3.27 9.61
CA GLU A 45 -15.15 -3.22 8.22
C GLU A 45 -14.68 -4.60 7.75
N ILE A 46 -15.14 -5.01 6.58
CA ILE A 46 -14.74 -6.27 5.96
C ILE A 46 -13.62 -6.01 4.97
N THR A 47 -12.50 -6.70 5.13
CA THR A 47 -11.36 -6.64 4.24
C THR A 47 -11.43 -7.70 3.14
N PHE A 48 -10.72 -7.49 2.04
CA PHE A 48 -10.57 -8.53 1.03
C PHE A 48 -9.90 -9.80 1.59
N ALA A 49 -9.03 -9.65 2.59
CA ALA A 49 -8.34 -10.78 3.20
C ALA A 49 -9.30 -11.67 4.00
N GLU A 50 -10.27 -11.09 4.72
CA GLU A 50 -11.32 -11.84 5.41
C GLU A 50 -12.18 -12.64 4.44
N LEU A 51 -12.61 -12.02 3.33
CA LEU A 51 -13.43 -12.69 2.32
C LEU A 51 -12.67 -13.82 1.62
N LEU A 52 -11.42 -13.60 1.24
CA LEU A 52 -10.59 -14.63 0.63
C LEU A 52 -10.25 -15.76 1.61
N SER A 53 -9.95 -15.44 2.86
CA SER A 53 -9.73 -16.45 3.91
C SER A 53 -10.97 -17.30 4.13
N GLY A 54 -12.16 -16.68 4.18
CA GLY A 54 -13.44 -17.38 4.24
C GLY A 54 -13.73 -18.28 3.04
N ALA A 55 -13.16 -17.97 1.88
CA ALA A 55 -13.23 -18.76 0.65
C ALA A 55 -12.11 -19.81 0.53
N GLY A 56 -11.31 -20.02 1.58
CA GLY A 56 -10.27 -21.06 1.63
C GLY A 56 -8.91 -20.64 1.09
N TYR A 57 -8.69 -19.37 0.80
CA TYR A 57 -7.37 -18.86 0.43
C TYR A 57 -6.44 -18.80 1.65
N LYS A 58 -5.20 -19.23 1.50
CA LYS A 58 -4.14 -18.86 2.44
C LYS A 58 -3.82 -17.37 2.24
N THR A 59 -3.84 -16.58 3.31
CA THR A 59 -3.67 -15.13 3.24
C THR A 59 -2.44 -14.70 4.02
N ALA A 60 -1.64 -13.79 3.46
CA ALA A 60 -0.50 -13.20 4.16
C ALA A 60 -0.29 -11.75 3.79
N ILE A 61 0.29 -11.00 4.73
CA ILE A 61 0.81 -9.65 4.52
C ILE A 61 2.25 -9.59 5.02
N PHE A 62 3.17 -9.13 4.16
CA PHE A 62 4.55 -8.91 4.53
C PHE A 62 4.98 -7.47 4.19
N GLY A 63 5.21 -6.68 5.24
CA GLY A 63 5.59 -5.28 5.18
C GLY A 63 4.69 -4.35 5.99
N LYS A 64 4.43 -3.17 5.46
CA LYS A 64 3.75 -2.08 6.14
C LYS A 64 2.24 -2.27 6.22
N TRP A 65 1.69 -2.25 7.45
CA TRP A 65 0.24 -2.22 7.69
C TRP A 65 -0.35 -0.81 7.65
N HIS A 66 -0.03 0.00 8.64
CA HIS A 66 -0.44 1.39 8.82
C HIS A 66 -1.96 1.65 8.94
N LEU A 67 -2.70 0.69 9.50
CA LEU A 67 -4.14 0.79 9.76
C LEU A 67 -4.49 0.64 11.25
N GLY A 68 -3.60 1.05 12.15
CA GLY A 68 -3.81 1.14 13.59
C GLY A 68 -2.66 0.58 14.41
N TYR A 69 -2.46 1.16 15.61
CA TYR A 69 -1.35 0.83 16.52
C TYR A 69 -1.75 -0.13 17.64
N TYR A 70 -3.04 -0.31 17.88
CA TYR A 70 -3.49 -1.20 18.94
C TYR A 70 -3.64 -2.63 18.42
N ARG A 71 -3.46 -3.60 19.35
CA ARG A 71 -3.53 -5.03 19.03
C ARG A 71 -4.82 -5.45 18.32
N LYS A 72 -5.94 -4.80 18.59
CA LYS A 72 -7.22 -5.06 17.91
C LYS A 72 -7.18 -4.72 16.41
N TYR A 73 -6.27 -3.86 15.99
CA TYR A 73 -6.08 -3.46 14.59
C TYR A 73 -4.98 -4.26 13.87
N ASN A 74 -4.40 -5.26 14.52
CA ASN A 74 -3.33 -6.06 13.91
C ASN A 74 -3.86 -6.82 12.68
N PRO A 75 -3.09 -6.96 11.59
CA PRO A 75 -3.50 -7.63 10.35
C PRO A 75 -4.11 -9.02 10.53
N VAL A 76 -3.62 -9.81 11.48
CA VAL A 76 -4.14 -11.17 11.71
C VAL A 76 -5.57 -11.19 12.24
N ARG A 77 -6.09 -10.05 12.70
CA ARG A 77 -7.50 -9.89 13.12
C ARG A 77 -8.40 -9.39 12.00
N HIS A 78 -7.80 -9.11 10.85
CA HIS A 78 -8.46 -8.59 9.65
C HIS A 78 -8.21 -9.49 8.44
N GLY A 79 -8.20 -10.82 8.68
CA GLY A 79 -8.24 -11.86 7.66
C GLY A 79 -6.88 -12.32 7.12
N PHE A 80 -5.76 -11.78 7.58
CA PHE A 80 -4.45 -12.30 7.21
C PHE A 80 -4.03 -13.44 8.15
N GLY A 81 -3.81 -14.63 7.57
CA GLY A 81 -3.34 -15.80 8.33
C GLY A 81 -1.89 -15.71 8.76
N GLN A 82 -1.08 -14.87 8.09
CA GLN A 82 0.31 -14.59 8.46
C GLN A 82 0.63 -13.12 8.30
N PHE A 83 1.43 -12.59 9.23
CA PHE A 83 1.97 -11.23 9.16
C PHE A 83 3.46 -11.22 9.51
N ARG A 84 4.27 -10.57 8.69
CA ARG A 84 5.65 -10.17 8.97
C ARG A 84 5.85 -8.73 8.53
N GLY A 85 6.26 -7.87 9.43
CA GLY A 85 6.44 -6.46 9.11
C GLY A 85 6.12 -5.56 10.28
N TYR A 86 5.60 -4.37 9.99
CA TYR A 86 5.39 -3.34 10.99
C TYR A 86 4.00 -2.69 10.85
N ILE A 87 3.48 -2.23 12.00
CA ILE A 87 2.13 -1.64 12.06
C ILE A 87 2.15 -0.11 11.91
N SER A 88 3.30 0.52 12.08
CA SER A 88 3.46 1.98 11.98
C SER A 88 3.53 2.51 10.54
N GLY A 89 3.66 3.83 10.43
CA GLY A 89 3.81 4.51 9.14
C GLY A 89 5.14 4.30 8.45
N ASN A 90 6.19 4.01 9.19
CA ASN A 90 7.54 3.64 8.74
C ASN A 90 8.39 3.22 9.94
N VAL A 91 9.41 2.43 9.64
CA VAL A 91 10.44 2.02 10.60
C VAL A 91 11.84 2.35 10.06
N ASP A 92 12.85 2.28 10.90
CA ASP A 92 14.24 2.18 10.47
C ASP A 92 14.47 0.83 9.78
N PHE A 93 15.10 0.83 8.63
CA PHE A 93 15.24 -0.37 7.78
C PHE A 93 16.09 -1.49 8.39
N PHE A 94 16.85 -1.20 9.45
CA PHE A 94 17.74 -2.17 10.11
C PHE A 94 17.37 -2.42 11.57
N SER A 95 17.12 -1.34 12.35
CA SER A 95 16.74 -1.47 13.76
C SER A 95 15.24 -1.72 13.95
N HIS A 96 14.44 -1.58 12.90
CA HIS A 96 12.99 -1.74 12.89
C HIS A 96 12.26 -0.86 13.92
N VAL A 97 12.90 0.25 14.32
CA VAL A 97 12.36 1.20 15.29
C VAL A 97 11.47 2.22 14.59
N ASP A 98 10.26 2.43 15.12
CA ASP A 98 9.30 3.41 14.63
C ASP A 98 9.69 4.86 14.98
N GLN A 99 8.88 5.84 14.57
CA GLN A 99 9.11 7.26 14.86
C GLN A 99 8.97 7.62 16.34
N ALA A 100 8.28 6.80 17.14
CA ALA A 100 8.11 7.00 18.58
C ALA A 100 9.19 6.27 19.38
N GLY A 101 10.18 5.67 18.74
CA GLY A 101 11.29 4.97 19.39
C GLY A 101 10.94 3.58 19.89
N ARG A 102 9.93 2.93 19.33
CA ARG A 102 9.52 1.57 19.71
C ARG A 102 9.97 0.58 18.65
N LEU A 103 10.41 -0.60 19.06
CA LEU A 103 10.59 -1.74 18.16
C LEU A 103 9.23 -2.08 17.54
N ASP A 104 9.15 -2.10 16.22
CA ASP A 104 7.92 -2.30 15.45
C ASP A 104 8.20 -3.26 14.28
N TRP A 105 8.62 -4.47 14.62
CA TRP A 105 8.71 -5.59 13.70
C TRP A 105 7.97 -6.78 14.32
N TRP A 106 7.07 -7.38 13.56
CA TRP A 106 6.09 -8.34 14.08
C TRP A 106 6.17 -9.67 13.36
N ARG A 107 5.92 -10.69 14.12
CA ARG A 107 5.51 -12.01 13.68
C ARG A 107 4.07 -12.22 14.16
N ASP A 108 3.14 -12.16 13.22
CA ASP A 108 1.70 -12.21 13.52
C ASP A 108 1.30 -11.13 14.54
N ASP A 109 0.90 -11.47 15.74
CA ASP A 109 0.53 -10.52 16.79
C ASP A 109 1.59 -10.37 17.91
N GLN A 110 2.82 -10.83 17.68
CA GLN A 110 3.95 -10.73 18.60
C GLN A 110 5.08 -9.89 18.00
N ILE A 111 5.76 -9.10 18.85
CA ILE A 111 7.01 -8.45 18.46
C ILE A 111 8.08 -9.53 18.22
N ASP A 112 8.79 -9.38 17.12
CA ASP A 112 9.87 -10.28 16.69
C ASP A 112 11.10 -9.46 16.30
N ASP A 113 12.20 -9.62 17.02
CA ASP A 113 13.45 -8.91 16.73
C ASP A 113 14.26 -9.70 15.67
N GLU A 114 13.74 -9.79 14.46
CA GLU A 114 14.42 -10.45 13.34
C GLU A 114 15.44 -9.49 12.72
N PRO A 115 16.76 -9.78 12.77
CA PRO A 115 17.78 -8.90 12.21
C PRO A 115 17.76 -8.91 10.68
N GLY A 116 17.98 -7.74 10.05
CA GLY A 116 18.10 -7.62 8.60
C GLY A 116 17.54 -6.33 8.03
N TYR A 117 17.77 -6.12 6.76
CA TYR A 117 17.21 -5.01 6.00
C TYR A 117 15.73 -5.29 5.66
N THR A 118 14.80 -4.41 6.04
CA THR A 118 13.35 -4.66 5.92
C THR A 118 12.92 -5.15 4.55
N THR A 119 13.43 -4.55 3.47
CA THR A 119 13.09 -4.93 2.08
C THR A 119 13.49 -6.38 1.78
N HIS A 120 14.64 -6.82 2.27
CA HIS A 120 15.12 -8.20 2.10
C HIS A 120 14.28 -9.18 2.92
N LEU A 121 13.93 -8.83 4.17
CA LEU A 121 13.09 -9.65 5.04
C LEU A 121 11.68 -9.82 4.45
N ILE A 122 11.07 -8.74 3.96
CA ILE A 122 9.77 -8.77 3.28
C ILE A 122 9.83 -9.72 2.08
N THR A 123 10.85 -9.62 1.25
CA THR A 123 11.04 -10.49 0.09
C THR A 123 11.24 -11.95 0.52
N LYS A 124 12.11 -12.21 1.49
CA LYS A 124 12.38 -13.55 2.06
C LYS A 124 11.08 -14.24 2.52
N HIS A 125 10.27 -13.54 3.31
CA HIS A 125 9.02 -14.09 3.81
C HIS A 125 7.97 -14.28 2.71
N SER A 126 7.95 -13.39 1.70
CA SER A 126 7.09 -13.53 0.53
C SER A 126 7.42 -14.80 -0.27
N LEU A 127 8.70 -15.05 -0.52
CA LEU A 127 9.17 -16.25 -1.23
C LEU A 127 8.86 -17.53 -0.47
N ALA A 128 9.10 -17.55 0.84
CA ALA A 128 8.78 -18.69 1.70
C ALA A 128 7.27 -18.99 1.74
N PHE A 129 6.44 -17.94 1.78
CA PHE A 129 4.98 -18.10 1.74
C PHE A 129 4.48 -18.64 0.40
N ILE A 130 5.02 -18.15 -0.72
CA ILE A 130 4.68 -18.65 -2.06
C ILE A 130 5.02 -20.13 -2.17
N ASP A 131 6.22 -20.53 -1.74
CA ASP A 131 6.65 -21.94 -1.72
C ASP A 131 5.70 -22.82 -0.91
N ALA A 132 5.36 -22.42 0.31
CA ALA A 132 4.48 -23.16 1.21
C ALA A 132 2.99 -23.14 0.79
N SER A 133 2.62 -22.31 -0.18
CA SER A 133 1.22 -22.11 -0.59
C SER A 133 0.95 -22.47 -2.06
N ARG A 134 1.97 -22.86 -2.82
CA ARG A 134 1.88 -23.07 -4.28
C ARG A 134 0.87 -24.16 -4.72
N ASP A 135 0.53 -25.09 -3.84
CA ASP A 135 -0.38 -26.19 -4.14
C ASP A 135 -1.87 -25.86 -3.92
N GLY A 136 -2.18 -24.61 -3.54
CA GLY A 136 -3.55 -24.17 -3.29
C GLY A 136 -3.73 -22.66 -3.52
N PRO A 137 -4.96 -22.15 -3.37
CA PRO A 137 -5.22 -20.74 -3.55
C PRO A 137 -4.58 -19.91 -2.44
N PHE A 138 -3.95 -18.81 -2.82
CA PHE A 138 -3.38 -17.86 -1.85
C PHE A 138 -3.58 -16.40 -2.27
N CYS A 139 -3.57 -15.52 -1.28
CA CYS A 139 -3.51 -14.07 -1.46
C CYS A 139 -2.34 -13.52 -0.64
N LEU A 140 -1.39 -12.92 -1.32
CA LEU A 140 -0.22 -12.32 -0.72
C LEU A 140 -0.21 -10.80 -0.97
N TYR A 141 -0.29 -10.00 0.08
CA TYR A 141 -0.12 -8.56 0.03
C TYR A 141 1.29 -8.19 0.50
N VAL A 142 2.06 -7.52 -0.38
CA VAL A 142 3.47 -7.17 -0.14
C VAL A 142 3.64 -5.65 -0.15
N PRO A 143 3.24 -4.95 0.93
CA PRO A 143 3.37 -3.51 1.03
C PRO A 143 4.79 -3.12 1.44
N TYR A 144 5.70 -3.09 0.47
CA TYR A 144 7.06 -2.62 0.67
C TYR A 144 7.10 -1.20 1.24
N GLU A 145 8.14 -0.90 2.04
CA GLU A 145 8.37 0.44 2.58
C GLU A 145 9.04 1.40 1.57
N PRO A 146 10.02 0.97 0.78
CA PRO A 146 10.68 1.84 -0.19
C PRO A 146 9.70 2.53 -1.15
N PRO A 147 9.98 3.80 -1.50
CA PRO A 147 11.12 4.63 -1.07
C PRO A 147 10.76 5.61 0.06
N HIS A 148 10.09 5.17 1.14
CA HIS A 148 9.72 6.01 2.30
C HIS A 148 10.96 6.29 3.18
N TYR A 149 11.00 7.47 3.84
CA TYR A 149 12.05 7.72 4.84
C TYR A 149 11.87 6.83 6.10
N PRO A 150 12.97 6.57 6.84
CA PRO A 150 14.34 7.08 6.68
C PRO A 150 14.97 6.57 5.39
N TYR A 151 15.77 7.41 4.73
CA TYR A 151 16.41 7.02 3.48
C TYR A 151 17.65 6.19 3.78
N GLN A 152 17.53 4.88 3.63
CA GLN A 152 18.58 3.90 3.96
C GLN A 152 18.69 2.87 2.84
N GLY A 153 19.80 2.86 2.13
CA GLY A 153 20.17 1.79 1.22
C GLY A 153 20.62 0.53 1.98
N PRO A 154 20.85 -0.59 1.28
CA PRO A 154 21.11 -1.90 1.91
C PRO A 154 22.45 -1.98 2.66
N HIS A 155 23.34 -0.99 2.50
CA HIS A 155 24.64 -0.90 3.15
C HIS A 155 24.74 0.23 4.18
N ASP A 156 23.66 0.93 4.44
CA ASP A 156 23.60 2.00 5.43
C ASP A 156 23.49 1.41 6.85
N LYS A 157 23.64 2.30 7.84
CA LYS A 157 23.53 1.93 9.26
C LYS A 157 22.18 2.33 9.82
N PRO A 158 21.72 1.71 10.93
CA PRO A 158 20.54 2.16 11.65
C PRO A 158 20.69 3.64 12.06
N VAL A 159 19.60 4.40 11.92
CA VAL A 159 19.53 5.83 12.35
C VAL A 159 18.57 6.03 13.52
N ARG A 160 17.80 4.98 13.89
CA ARG A 160 16.90 5.02 15.05
C ARG A 160 17.33 4.02 16.11
N THR A 161 17.04 4.37 17.36
CA THR A 161 17.37 3.55 18.54
C THR A 161 16.14 3.44 19.43
N VAL A 162 15.92 2.27 20.02
CA VAL A 162 14.83 2.03 20.98
C VAL A 162 14.91 3.06 22.13
N GLY A 163 13.76 3.58 22.51
CA GLY A 163 13.62 4.58 23.58
C GLY A 163 13.90 6.02 23.16
N LYS A 164 14.30 6.27 21.92
CA LYS A 164 14.56 7.63 21.41
C LYS A 164 13.58 7.99 20.29
N GLU A 165 12.76 9.01 20.53
CA GLU A 165 11.87 9.56 19.51
C GLU A 165 12.64 10.16 18.32
N ARG A 166 11.99 10.19 17.17
CA ARG A 166 12.51 10.85 15.98
C ARG A 166 12.99 12.26 16.25
N GLY A 167 14.10 12.65 15.63
CA GLY A 167 14.74 13.94 15.78
C GLY A 167 15.68 14.05 16.97
N LYS A 168 15.64 13.09 17.91
CA LYS A 168 16.62 12.97 19.00
C LYS A 168 17.72 11.93 18.68
N SER A 169 17.50 11.07 17.68
CA SER A 169 18.43 10.00 17.30
C SER A 169 18.80 10.01 15.81
N GLU A 170 17.98 10.59 14.94
CA GLU A 170 18.26 10.58 13.49
C GLU A 170 19.37 11.60 13.15
N THR A 171 20.47 11.12 12.58
CA THR A 171 21.52 11.96 12.00
C THR A 171 20.98 12.62 10.72
N ARG A 172 21.22 13.94 10.59
CA ARG A 172 20.84 14.66 9.37
C ARG A 172 21.67 14.17 8.19
N GLN A 173 21.02 13.57 7.22
CA GLN A 173 21.65 13.11 5.97
C GLN A 173 21.90 14.28 5.04
N SER A 174 23.00 14.23 4.28
CA SER A 174 23.24 15.18 3.17
C SER A 174 22.21 14.95 2.06
N LYS A 175 22.08 15.92 1.15
CA LYS A 175 21.18 15.79 0.00
C LYS A 175 21.61 14.63 -0.93
N ASP A 176 22.91 14.47 -1.11
CA ASP A 176 23.49 13.43 -1.96
C ASP A 176 23.28 12.04 -1.36
N ASP A 177 23.43 11.87 -0.03
CA ASP A 177 23.14 10.63 0.68
C ASP A 177 21.67 10.23 0.52
N VAL A 178 20.76 11.22 0.66
CA VAL A 178 19.32 10.97 0.47
C VAL A 178 19.00 10.51 -0.94
N GLN A 179 19.60 11.14 -1.97
CA GLN A 179 19.37 10.75 -3.37
C GLN A 179 19.94 9.37 -3.68
N ARG A 180 21.16 9.06 -3.21
CA ARG A 180 21.77 7.73 -3.32
C ARG A 180 20.89 6.68 -2.66
N ALA A 181 20.55 6.86 -1.40
CA ALA A 181 19.75 5.91 -0.65
C ALA A 181 18.36 5.71 -1.27
N TYR A 182 17.70 6.79 -1.71
CA TYR A 182 16.41 6.72 -2.41
C TYR A 182 16.48 5.82 -3.65
N LYS A 183 17.53 5.97 -4.47
CA LYS A 183 17.76 5.14 -5.65
C LYS A 183 17.98 3.67 -5.26
N GLU A 184 18.88 3.42 -4.33
CA GLU A 184 19.19 2.06 -3.84
C GLU A 184 17.95 1.37 -3.27
N MET A 185 17.14 2.07 -2.48
CA MET A 185 15.87 1.56 -1.94
C MET A 185 14.91 1.08 -3.03
N VAL A 186 14.76 1.88 -4.11
CA VAL A 186 13.90 1.52 -5.24
C VAL A 186 14.46 0.31 -5.98
N GLU A 187 15.79 0.25 -6.20
CA GLU A 187 16.46 -0.87 -6.86
C GLU A 187 16.33 -2.17 -6.05
N GLU A 188 16.45 -2.11 -4.71
CA GLU A 188 16.26 -3.29 -3.85
C GLU A 188 14.80 -3.78 -3.83
N MET A 189 13.86 -2.86 -3.85
CA MET A 189 12.44 -3.23 -4.00
C MET A 189 12.18 -3.89 -5.37
N ASP A 190 12.72 -3.34 -6.44
CA ASP A 190 12.56 -3.89 -7.80
C ASP A 190 13.18 -5.30 -7.91
N LYS A 191 14.36 -5.52 -7.33
CA LYS A 191 14.97 -6.85 -7.20
C LYS A 191 14.05 -7.83 -6.45
N GLY A 192 13.46 -7.39 -5.34
CA GLY A 192 12.51 -8.20 -4.57
C GLY A 192 11.27 -8.57 -5.38
N VAL A 193 10.68 -7.62 -6.11
CA VAL A 193 9.57 -7.88 -7.03
C VAL A 193 9.99 -8.88 -8.12
N GLY A 194 11.19 -8.71 -8.70
CA GLY A 194 11.76 -9.62 -9.68
C GLY A 194 11.87 -11.06 -9.16
N GLN A 195 12.33 -11.24 -7.92
CA GLN A 195 12.44 -12.54 -7.27
C GLN A 195 11.05 -13.20 -7.06
N ILE A 196 10.04 -12.43 -6.64
CA ILE A 196 8.66 -12.91 -6.50
C ILE A 196 8.12 -13.39 -7.85
N ILE A 197 8.28 -12.60 -8.91
CA ILE A 197 7.84 -12.99 -10.27
C ILE A 197 8.58 -14.24 -10.76
N ALA A 198 9.89 -14.36 -10.48
CA ALA A 198 10.68 -15.53 -10.83
C ALA A 198 10.21 -16.79 -10.07
N ALA A 199 9.86 -16.67 -8.80
CA ALA A 199 9.33 -17.78 -8.00
C ALA A 199 8.00 -18.30 -8.58
N LEU A 200 7.07 -17.41 -8.95
CA LEU A 200 5.81 -17.80 -9.59
C LEU A 200 6.04 -18.59 -10.89
N LYS A 201 7.05 -18.20 -11.67
CA LYS A 201 7.45 -18.89 -12.89
C LYS A 201 8.11 -20.24 -12.58
N THR A 202 9.03 -20.30 -11.63
CA THR A 202 9.75 -21.52 -11.21
C THR A 202 8.79 -22.59 -10.70
N TYR A 203 7.74 -22.18 -9.98
CA TYR A 203 6.70 -23.09 -9.49
C TYR A 203 5.57 -23.34 -10.49
N GLU A 204 5.66 -22.81 -11.71
CA GLU A 204 4.70 -22.99 -12.81
C GLU A 204 3.27 -22.48 -12.47
N ILE A 205 3.14 -21.57 -11.50
CA ILE A 205 1.85 -20.99 -11.06
C ILE A 205 1.58 -19.59 -11.60
N GLU A 206 2.46 -19.03 -12.43
CA GLU A 206 2.31 -17.66 -12.95
C GLU A 206 1.04 -17.45 -13.80
N ARG A 207 0.59 -18.51 -14.53
CA ARG A 207 -0.63 -18.44 -15.34
C ARG A 207 -1.91 -18.48 -14.51
N GLN A 208 -1.82 -18.85 -13.24
CA GLN A 208 -2.92 -18.92 -12.28
C GLN A 208 -2.89 -17.77 -11.29
N THR A 209 -1.89 -16.88 -11.39
CA THR A 209 -1.67 -15.79 -10.42
C THR A 209 -1.84 -14.42 -11.08
N LEU A 210 -2.83 -13.66 -10.61
CA LEU A 210 -2.95 -12.22 -10.91
C LEU A 210 -1.97 -11.47 -10.01
N VAL A 211 -1.04 -10.72 -10.61
CA VAL A 211 -0.13 -9.82 -9.90
C VAL A 211 -0.49 -8.38 -10.22
N MET A 212 -0.67 -7.56 -9.19
CA MET A 212 -0.91 -6.12 -9.32
C MET A 212 0.18 -5.34 -8.58
N PHE A 213 0.82 -4.40 -9.25
CA PHE A 213 1.82 -3.51 -8.66
C PHE A 213 1.37 -2.05 -8.79
N PHE A 214 1.38 -1.31 -7.69
CA PHE A 214 1.02 0.12 -7.66
C PHE A 214 1.56 0.79 -6.40
N SER A 215 1.58 2.14 -6.38
CA SER A 215 1.93 2.91 -5.19
C SER A 215 0.69 3.36 -4.41
N ASP A 216 0.83 3.56 -3.10
CA ASP A 216 -0.26 4.00 -2.22
C ASP A 216 -0.55 5.51 -2.31
N ASN A 217 0.42 6.33 -2.73
CA ASN A 217 0.28 7.77 -2.99
C ASN A 217 1.38 8.25 -3.94
N GLY A 218 1.26 9.48 -4.42
CA GLY A 218 2.28 10.11 -5.24
C GLY A 218 3.59 10.36 -4.51
N GLY A 219 4.65 10.62 -5.27
CA GLY A 219 5.99 10.88 -4.76
C GLY A 219 6.09 12.14 -3.91
N THR A 220 7.10 12.17 -3.06
CA THR A 220 7.54 13.37 -2.32
C THR A 220 8.54 14.18 -3.16
N ARG A 221 9.20 15.18 -2.55
CA ARG A 221 10.23 16.00 -3.23
C ARG A 221 11.46 15.21 -3.67
N GLN A 222 11.72 14.05 -3.07
CA GLN A 222 12.86 13.19 -3.43
C GLN A 222 12.60 12.37 -4.70
N GLY A 223 11.33 12.11 -5.00
CA GLY A 223 10.90 11.42 -6.21
C GLY A 223 10.43 12.41 -7.29
N SER A 224 10.01 11.84 -8.41
CA SER A 224 9.42 12.59 -9.52
C SER A 224 7.98 12.15 -9.76
N ASN A 225 7.07 13.11 -9.89
CA ASN A 225 5.71 12.87 -10.36
C ASN A 225 5.56 13.22 -11.85
N GLY A 226 6.68 13.32 -12.57
CA GLY A 226 6.70 13.71 -13.98
C GLY A 226 6.03 15.07 -14.21
N PRO A 227 5.14 15.19 -15.21
CA PRO A 227 4.44 16.44 -15.52
C PRO A 227 3.27 16.72 -14.58
N LEU A 228 2.97 15.82 -13.62
CA LEU A 228 1.79 15.94 -12.77
C LEU A 228 1.99 16.98 -11.67
N ARG A 229 1.05 17.92 -11.55
CA ARG A 229 1.08 18.94 -10.51
C ARG A 229 0.89 18.31 -9.13
N GLY A 230 1.66 18.78 -8.16
CA GLY A 230 1.56 18.39 -6.75
C GLY A 230 2.39 17.17 -6.38
N GLN A 231 2.24 16.75 -5.13
CA GLN A 231 3.01 15.67 -4.51
C GLN A 231 2.20 15.01 -3.39
N LYS A 232 2.76 13.97 -2.75
CA LYS A 232 2.19 13.33 -1.54
C LYS A 232 1.59 14.36 -0.58
N GLY A 233 0.36 14.08 -0.09
CA GLY A 233 -0.38 14.98 0.80
C GLY A 233 -1.19 16.06 0.07
N GLN A 234 -1.23 16.05 -1.25
CA GLN A 234 -2.00 17.01 -2.04
C GLN A 234 -3.01 16.30 -2.94
N VAL A 235 -4.18 16.92 -3.14
CA VAL A 235 -5.26 16.37 -3.98
C VAL A 235 -5.10 16.67 -5.48
N TRP A 236 -3.97 17.28 -5.88
CA TRP A 236 -3.56 17.38 -7.28
C TRP A 236 -3.12 16.01 -7.82
N GLU A 237 -3.08 15.85 -9.13
CA GLU A 237 -2.74 14.57 -9.77
C GLU A 237 -1.43 13.96 -9.24
N GLY A 238 -0.37 14.77 -9.05
CA GLY A 238 0.90 14.30 -8.50
C GLY A 238 0.83 13.75 -7.06
N GLY A 239 -0.27 13.97 -6.33
CA GLY A 239 -0.42 13.42 -4.98
C GLY A 239 -1.07 12.04 -4.94
N HIS A 240 -1.76 11.61 -6.01
CA HIS A 240 -2.52 10.37 -6.01
C HIS A 240 -2.55 9.60 -7.35
N ARG A 241 -2.15 10.20 -8.48
CA ARG A 241 -2.00 9.49 -9.73
C ARG A 241 -0.65 8.79 -9.74
N VAL A 242 -0.66 7.48 -9.66
CA VAL A 242 0.50 6.61 -9.45
C VAL A 242 0.59 5.57 -10.56
N PRO A 243 1.77 5.00 -10.85
CA PRO A 243 1.90 3.84 -11.71
C PRO A 243 1.06 2.67 -11.21
N CYS A 244 0.46 1.93 -12.15
CA CYS A 244 -0.22 0.67 -11.87
C CYS A 244 0.07 -0.32 -12.99
N ILE A 245 0.50 -1.52 -12.64
CA ILE A 245 0.79 -2.61 -13.57
C ILE A 245 0.00 -3.84 -13.12
N ALA A 246 -0.67 -4.49 -14.06
CA ALA A 246 -1.32 -5.79 -13.84
C ALA A 246 -0.69 -6.84 -14.76
N ARG A 247 -0.37 -8.01 -14.19
CA ARG A 247 0.22 -9.14 -14.93
C ARG A 247 -0.55 -10.41 -14.63
N TRP A 248 -1.03 -11.08 -15.68
CA TRP A 248 -1.65 -12.40 -15.61
C TRP A 248 -1.42 -13.14 -16.94
N PRO A 249 -0.33 -13.88 -17.07
CA PRO A 249 0.02 -14.55 -18.31
C PRO A 249 -1.11 -15.47 -18.82
N GLY A 250 -1.47 -15.31 -20.08
CA GLY A 250 -2.56 -16.06 -20.70
C GLY A 250 -3.96 -15.48 -20.51
N LYS A 251 -4.12 -14.49 -19.60
CA LYS A 251 -5.38 -13.76 -19.42
C LYS A 251 -5.27 -12.27 -19.76
N ILE A 252 -4.18 -11.62 -19.36
CA ILE A 252 -3.90 -10.21 -19.68
C ILE A 252 -2.89 -10.15 -20.83
N LYS A 253 -3.24 -9.45 -21.91
CA LYS A 253 -2.33 -9.26 -23.06
C LYS A 253 -1.13 -8.40 -22.65
N ALA A 254 0.07 -8.89 -22.92
CA ALA A 254 1.30 -8.16 -22.64
C ALA A 254 1.41 -6.86 -23.46
N GLY A 255 2.03 -5.84 -22.88
CA GLY A 255 2.30 -4.55 -23.54
C GLY A 255 1.08 -3.65 -23.71
N ARG A 256 -0.09 -4.05 -23.17
CA ARG A 256 -1.28 -3.22 -23.21
C ARG A 256 -1.18 -2.03 -22.26
N VAL A 257 -1.62 -0.88 -22.69
CA VAL A 257 -1.77 0.34 -21.91
C VAL A 257 -3.23 0.80 -21.96
N SER A 258 -3.76 1.28 -20.85
CA SER A 258 -5.09 1.89 -20.77
C SER A 258 -5.01 3.23 -20.05
N ASP A 259 -5.77 4.21 -20.54
CA ASP A 259 -5.98 5.52 -19.92
C ASP A 259 -7.28 5.59 -19.09
N ASP A 260 -7.96 4.46 -18.90
CA ASP A 260 -9.16 4.39 -18.09
C ASP A 260 -8.90 4.79 -16.64
N LEU A 261 -9.90 5.45 -16.03
CA LEU A 261 -9.80 5.92 -14.64
C LEU A 261 -9.99 4.79 -13.66
N ALA A 262 -8.90 4.16 -13.23
CA ALA A 262 -8.87 3.20 -12.14
C ALA A 262 -8.41 3.85 -10.82
N ILE A 263 -8.82 3.28 -9.70
CA ILE A 263 -8.48 3.73 -8.35
C ILE A 263 -8.23 2.54 -7.43
N THR A 264 -7.47 2.70 -6.34
CA THR A 264 -7.15 1.58 -5.44
C THR A 264 -8.36 0.93 -4.77
N LEU A 265 -9.51 1.58 -4.75
CA LEU A 265 -10.79 0.98 -4.33
C LEU A 265 -11.22 -0.18 -5.24
N ASP A 266 -10.83 -0.15 -6.51
CA ASP A 266 -11.19 -1.14 -7.51
C ASP A 266 -10.48 -2.48 -7.28
N VAL A 267 -9.37 -2.46 -6.53
CA VAL A 267 -8.54 -3.66 -6.30
C VAL A 267 -9.35 -4.74 -5.58
N MET A 268 -10.08 -4.41 -4.50
CA MET A 268 -10.90 -5.39 -3.80
C MET A 268 -11.94 -6.04 -4.73
N SER A 269 -12.73 -5.25 -5.46
CA SER A 269 -13.72 -5.77 -6.40
C SER A 269 -13.09 -6.63 -7.49
N THR A 270 -11.88 -6.28 -7.93
CA THR A 270 -11.15 -7.01 -8.98
C THR A 270 -10.61 -8.35 -8.48
N ILE A 271 -9.99 -8.38 -7.29
CA ILE A 271 -9.45 -9.63 -6.75
C ILE A 271 -10.56 -10.60 -6.32
N LEU A 272 -11.67 -10.09 -5.77
CA LEU A 272 -12.82 -10.93 -5.47
C LEU A 272 -13.41 -11.57 -6.74
N ALA A 273 -13.55 -10.79 -7.81
CA ALA A 273 -14.00 -11.33 -9.11
C ALA A 273 -12.97 -12.32 -9.70
N ALA A 274 -11.66 -12.08 -9.55
CA ALA A 274 -10.61 -13.00 -10.00
C ALA A 274 -10.62 -14.32 -9.23
N ALA A 275 -11.05 -14.30 -7.97
CA ALA A 275 -11.14 -15.44 -7.07
C ALA A 275 -12.52 -16.12 -7.09
N ASP A 276 -13.47 -15.60 -7.85
CA ASP A 276 -14.88 -16.03 -7.84
C ASP A 276 -15.53 -15.97 -6.45
N VAL A 277 -15.19 -14.90 -5.70
CA VAL A 277 -15.69 -14.64 -4.34
C VAL A 277 -16.74 -13.54 -4.38
N THR A 278 -17.92 -13.82 -3.83
CA THR A 278 -19.02 -12.86 -3.79
C THR A 278 -18.69 -11.68 -2.86
N PRO A 279 -18.84 -10.43 -3.33
CA PRO A 279 -18.71 -9.26 -2.46
C PRO A 279 -19.77 -9.25 -1.35
N PRO A 280 -19.51 -8.56 -0.20
CA PRO A 280 -20.49 -8.44 0.87
C PRO A 280 -21.74 -7.71 0.38
N VAL A 281 -22.92 -8.23 0.75
CA VAL A 281 -24.22 -7.70 0.31
C VAL A 281 -24.77 -6.59 1.22
N ASP A 282 -24.28 -6.52 2.45
CA ASP A 282 -24.73 -5.58 3.50
C ASP A 282 -24.08 -4.20 3.39
N ARG A 283 -23.11 -4.04 2.49
CA ARG A 283 -22.40 -2.79 2.29
C ARG A 283 -22.05 -2.55 0.83
N LYS A 284 -22.11 -1.28 0.45
CA LYS A 284 -21.74 -0.87 -0.90
C LYS A 284 -20.22 -0.74 -1.02
N LEU A 285 -19.62 -1.45 -1.98
CA LEU A 285 -18.28 -1.16 -2.46
C LEU A 285 -18.32 0.10 -3.37
N ASP A 286 -17.32 0.98 -3.23
CA ASP A 286 -17.16 2.17 -4.07
C ASP A 286 -16.29 1.88 -5.30
N GLY A 287 -15.50 0.81 -5.26
CA GLY A 287 -14.69 0.32 -6.36
C GLY A 287 -15.47 -0.52 -7.36
N VAL A 288 -14.93 -0.69 -8.55
CA VAL A 288 -15.48 -1.52 -9.63
C VAL A 288 -14.52 -2.66 -9.98
N ASN A 289 -15.04 -3.72 -10.57
CA ASN A 289 -14.22 -4.82 -11.10
C ASN A 289 -13.49 -4.38 -12.38
N LEU A 290 -12.16 -4.48 -12.38
CA LEU A 290 -11.30 -4.15 -13.51
C LEU A 290 -11.04 -5.34 -14.45
N LEU A 291 -11.49 -6.57 -14.15
CA LEU A 291 -11.16 -7.74 -14.98
C LEU A 291 -11.57 -7.56 -16.44
N PRO A 292 -12.80 -7.08 -16.78
CA PRO A 292 -13.18 -6.89 -18.19
C PRO A 292 -12.24 -5.91 -18.91
N LEU A 293 -11.82 -4.82 -18.24
CA LEU A 293 -10.80 -3.92 -18.78
C LEU A 293 -9.46 -4.63 -18.97
N LEU A 294 -9.01 -5.40 -17.99
CA LEU A 294 -7.67 -6.02 -17.99
C LEU A 294 -7.57 -7.19 -18.99
N THR A 295 -8.59 -8.02 -19.08
CA THR A 295 -8.56 -9.25 -19.89
C THR A 295 -9.10 -9.04 -21.31
N GLU A 296 -10.20 -8.32 -21.47
CA GLU A 296 -10.93 -8.18 -22.72
C GLU A 296 -10.74 -6.83 -23.40
N GLY A 297 -10.39 -5.83 -22.62
CA GLY A 297 -10.18 -4.49 -23.08
C GLY A 297 -11.42 -3.63 -23.09
N GLU A 298 -12.42 -4.06 -22.38
CA GLU A 298 -13.61 -3.26 -22.21
C GLU A 298 -13.31 -1.99 -21.43
N ALA A 299 -13.67 -0.85 -22.00
CA ALA A 299 -13.46 0.43 -21.34
C ALA A 299 -14.35 0.55 -20.10
N LEU A 300 -13.79 1.14 -19.05
CA LEU A 300 -14.59 1.55 -17.89
C LEU A 300 -15.54 2.68 -18.30
N GLY A 301 -16.81 2.55 -17.99
CA GLY A 301 -17.77 3.61 -18.22
C GLY A 301 -17.41 4.91 -17.50
N PRO A 302 -18.08 6.04 -17.86
CA PRO A 302 -17.84 7.31 -17.18
C PRO A 302 -18.05 7.19 -15.67
N ARG A 303 -17.06 7.59 -14.88
CA ARG A 303 -17.12 7.52 -13.42
C ARG A 303 -16.61 8.80 -12.77
N ARG A 304 -17.12 9.08 -11.59
CA ARG A 304 -16.67 10.20 -10.75
C ARG A 304 -15.83 9.66 -9.63
N LEU A 305 -14.60 10.17 -9.50
CA LEU A 305 -13.67 9.81 -8.44
C LEU A 305 -13.44 11.04 -7.54
N PHE A 306 -13.31 10.77 -6.23
CA PHE A 306 -13.25 11.83 -5.21
C PHE A 306 -12.00 11.66 -4.35
N TRP A 307 -11.40 12.78 -3.96
CA TRP A 307 -10.26 12.82 -3.02
C TRP A 307 -10.50 13.91 -1.99
N LYS A 308 -10.11 13.61 -0.75
CA LYS A 308 -10.10 14.57 0.35
C LYS A 308 -8.83 14.38 1.18
N HIS A 309 -8.17 15.48 1.49
CA HIS A 309 -7.04 15.52 2.43
C HIS A 309 -7.05 16.84 3.19
N GLY A 310 -7.26 16.77 4.52
CA GLY A 310 -7.53 17.97 5.32
C GLY A 310 -8.72 18.76 4.77
N ASN A 311 -8.51 20.04 4.50
CA ASN A 311 -9.52 20.94 3.91
C ASN A 311 -9.56 20.90 2.38
N SER A 312 -8.63 20.19 1.74
CA SER A 312 -8.56 20.09 0.30
C SER A 312 -9.43 18.96 -0.21
N VAL A 313 -10.21 19.24 -1.25
CA VAL A 313 -11.05 18.26 -1.93
C VAL A 313 -10.83 18.31 -3.44
N ALA A 314 -11.01 17.18 -4.10
CA ALA A 314 -11.01 17.10 -5.55
C ALA A 314 -12.06 16.09 -6.04
N MET A 315 -12.57 16.33 -7.24
CA MET A 315 -13.40 15.39 -7.99
C MET A 315 -12.89 15.34 -9.42
N ARG A 316 -12.81 14.15 -9.99
CA ARG A 316 -12.48 13.93 -11.40
C ARG A 316 -13.62 13.19 -12.09
N HIS A 317 -13.96 13.64 -13.30
CA HIS A 317 -14.88 12.97 -14.21
C HIS A 317 -14.31 13.07 -15.64
N GLY A 318 -13.89 11.94 -16.17
CA GLY A 318 -13.18 11.91 -17.46
C GLY A 318 -11.91 12.76 -17.43
N THR A 319 -11.80 13.70 -18.34
CA THR A 319 -10.67 14.65 -18.43
C THR A 319 -10.78 15.84 -17.49
N TRP A 320 -11.97 16.11 -16.94
CA TRP A 320 -12.21 17.24 -16.06
C TRP A 320 -11.87 16.91 -14.60
N LYS A 321 -11.22 17.86 -13.95
CA LYS A 321 -10.94 17.81 -12.51
C LYS A 321 -11.24 19.14 -11.85
N VAL A 322 -12.06 19.08 -10.81
CA VAL A 322 -12.34 20.22 -9.91
C VAL A 322 -11.53 20.01 -8.64
N VAL A 323 -10.89 21.07 -8.16
CA VAL A 323 -10.11 21.09 -6.91
C VAL A 323 -10.52 22.30 -6.09
N ALA A 324 -10.72 22.12 -4.78
CA ALA A 324 -11.04 23.21 -3.85
C ALA A 324 -10.21 23.10 -2.57
N GLY A 325 -9.86 24.21 -1.96
CA GLY A 325 -9.09 24.30 -0.71
C GLY A 325 -7.64 23.82 -0.80
N ALA A 326 -7.12 23.57 -2.01
CA ALA A 326 -5.75 23.07 -2.17
C ALA A 326 -4.71 24.22 -2.14
N PRO A 327 -3.50 23.98 -1.59
CA PRO A 327 -2.42 24.97 -1.60
C PRO A 327 -2.10 25.45 -3.03
N GLY A 328 -1.93 26.76 -3.19
CA GLY A 328 -1.64 27.38 -4.47
C GLY A 328 -2.86 27.58 -5.39
N GLN A 329 -4.06 27.33 -4.89
CA GLN A 329 -5.31 27.70 -5.58
C GLN A 329 -5.60 29.18 -5.29
N LYS A 330 -5.79 29.99 -6.34
CA LYS A 330 -6.37 31.34 -6.19
C LYS A 330 -7.83 31.16 -5.81
N GLN A 331 -8.29 31.85 -4.76
CA GLN A 331 -9.72 31.91 -4.49
C GLN A 331 -10.39 32.64 -5.67
N PRO A 332 -11.55 32.19 -6.14
CA PRO A 332 -12.34 33.02 -7.04
C PRO A 332 -12.68 34.31 -6.30
N GLY A 333 -12.36 35.46 -6.92
CA GLY A 333 -12.71 36.77 -6.41
C GLY A 333 -14.23 36.97 -6.43
#